data_7bedf4686aee6401dc4aa542e0646755
#
_entry.id   7bedf4686aee6401dc4aa542e0646755
#
_cell.length_a   1.000
_cell.length_b   1.000
_cell.length_c   1.000
_cell.angle_alpha   90.00
_cell.angle_beta   90.00
_cell.angle_gamma   90.00
#
_symmetry.space_group_name_H-M   'P 1'
#
loop_
_entity.id
_entity.type
_entity.pdbx_description
1 polymer ?
#
loop_
_entity_poly.entity_id
_entity_poly.type
_entity_poly.pdbx_seq_one_letter_code
_entity_poly.pdbx_strand_id
1 'polypeptide(L)'
;MVENHDVVRSPTRYGGGARGAARARAALLAVLGLPGAAYLYQGQELGLPEVDVPPQARQDPAWSRSGMSRDGCRVPLPWRRDGAGACGFSPVPARPPWLPVPAGWGGYSVETQDADPASTLQLCRAALAVRRRLHLERVLTADDPVAWIDGGDGRLAAQRGESFTLVLAMGDTPVRLPEGRLLLASGPVTNEGRLPPDTAAWLLR
;
A
#
# COMPACT_ATOMS: atom_id res chain seq x y z
N MET A 1 -9.73 4.95 -3.40
CA MET A 1 -9.42 3.49 -3.32
C MET A 1 -8.45 3.12 -4.43
N VAL A 2 -7.37 2.43 -4.11
CA VAL A 2 -6.31 2.03 -5.08
C VAL A 2 -6.48 0.56 -5.48
N GLU A 3 -6.94 -0.28 -4.58
CA GLU A 3 -7.19 -1.70 -4.81
C GLU A 3 -8.62 -2.09 -4.46
N ASN A 4 -9.12 -3.13 -5.11
CA ASN A 4 -10.36 -3.81 -4.80
C ASN A 4 -10.32 -5.25 -5.37
N HIS A 5 -11.40 -5.98 -5.23
CA HIS A 5 -11.54 -7.36 -5.69
C HIS A 5 -11.71 -7.54 -7.22
N ASP A 6 -11.66 -6.45 -7.98
CA ASP A 6 -11.86 -6.48 -9.45
C ASP A 6 -10.65 -5.97 -10.24
N VAL A 7 -9.61 -5.50 -9.56
CA VAL A 7 -8.42 -4.94 -10.21
C VAL A 7 -7.15 -5.65 -9.76
N VAL A 8 -6.18 -5.71 -10.66
CA VAL A 8 -4.84 -6.21 -10.37
C VAL A 8 -4.24 -5.45 -9.19
N ARG A 9 -3.63 -6.16 -8.25
CA ARG A 9 -3.01 -5.57 -7.05
C ARG A 9 -1.95 -4.55 -7.39
N SER A 10 -1.90 -3.46 -6.62
CA SER A 10 -1.08 -2.29 -6.93
C SER A 10 0.41 -2.59 -7.08
N PRO A 11 1.08 -3.45 -6.29
CA PRO A 11 2.47 -3.77 -6.53
C PRO A 11 2.74 -4.30 -7.93
N THR A 12 1.90 -5.21 -8.41
CA THR A 12 2.01 -5.78 -9.77
C THR A 12 1.64 -4.76 -10.84
N ARG A 13 0.51 -4.05 -10.67
CA ARG A 13 0.02 -3.04 -11.62
C ARG A 13 1.00 -1.88 -11.80
N TYR A 14 1.78 -1.54 -10.77
CA TYR A 14 2.76 -0.45 -10.80
C TYR A 14 4.17 -0.88 -11.23
N GLY A 15 4.30 -2.06 -11.83
CA GLY A 15 5.53 -2.52 -12.47
C GLY A 15 6.21 -3.72 -11.82
N GLY A 16 5.62 -4.26 -10.74
CA GLY A 16 6.16 -5.46 -10.07
C GLY A 16 7.48 -5.23 -9.35
N GLY A 17 7.97 -6.28 -8.71
CA GLY A 17 9.26 -6.26 -8.01
C GLY A 17 9.38 -5.14 -6.95
N ALA A 18 10.60 -4.73 -6.67
CA ALA A 18 10.89 -3.71 -5.68
C ALA A 18 10.28 -2.33 -6.05
N ARG A 19 10.30 -1.97 -7.34
CA ARG A 19 9.74 -0.70 -7.82
C ARG A 19 8.22 -0.65 -7.67
N GLY A 20 7.52 -1.72 -8.06
CA GLY A 20 6.07 -1.81 -7.89
C GLY A 20 5.65 -1.79 -6.42
N ALA A 21 6.42 -2.45 -5.54
CA ALA A 21 6.20 -2.41 -4.11
C ALA A 21 6.40 -1.00 -3.53
N ALA A 22 7.45 -0.29 -3.93
CA ALA A 22 7.69 1.09 -3.49
C ALA A 22 6.54 2.03 -3.90
N ARG A 23 6.09 1.95 -5.15
CA ARG A 23 4.95 2.71 -5.68
C ARG A 23 3.64 2.39 -4.96
N ALA A 24 3.40 1.11 -4.63
CA ALA A 24 2.22 0.71 -3.88
C ALA A 24 2.22 1.29 -2.46
N ARG A 25 3.37 1.31 -1.79
CA ARG A 25 3.55 1.97 -0.48
C ARG A 25 3.33 3.48 -0.56
N ALA A 26 3.86 4.13 -1.61
CA ALA A 26 3.63 5.55 -1.85
C ALA A 26 2.15 5.87 -2.10
N ALA A 27 1.47 5.05 -2.91
CA ALA A 27 0.05 5.19 -3.18
C ALA A 27 -0.82 4.95 -1.93
N LEU A 28 -0.47 4.00 -1.07
CA LEU A 28 -1.09 3.78 0.23
C LEU A 28 -1.02 5.06 1.09
N LEU A 29 0.17 5.64 1.21
CA LEU A 29 0.38 6.86 1.98
C LEU A 29 -0.39 8.05 1.37
N ALA A 30 -0.43 8.15 0.03
CA ALA A 30 -1.19 9.17 -0.67
C ALA A 30 -2.68 9.09 -0.34
N VAL A 31 -3.30 7.92 -0.48
CA VAL A 31 -4.73 7.73 -0.19
C VAL A 31 -5.05 8.05 1.27
N LEU A 32 -4.21 7.63 2.20
CA LEU A 32 -4.41 7.90 3.62
C LEU A 32 -4.15 9.37 4.00
N GLY A 33 -3.37 10.12 3.22
CA GLY A 33 -3.12 11.56 3.43
C GLY A 33 -4.23 12.47 2.92
N LEU A 34 -5.02 12.02 1.94
CA LEU A 34 -6.10 12.80 1.35
C LEU A 34 -7.34 12.86 2.28
N PRO A 35 -8.21 13.88 2.12
CA PRO A 35 -9.47 13.96 2.87
C PRO A 35 -10.48 12.90 2.44
N GLY A 36 -11.54 12.75 3.22
CA GLY A 36 -12.62 11.82 2.95
C GLY A 36 -12.35 10.40 3.44
N ALA A 37 -13.23 9.47 3.08
CA ALA A 37 -13.12 8.07 3.45
C ALA A 37 -12.00 7.37 2.67
N ALA A 38 -11.12 6.70 3.39
CA ALA A 38 -10.08 5.86 2.81
C ALA A 38 -10.48 4.39 2.88
N TYR A 39 -10.53 3.73 1.73
CA TYR A 39 -10.83 2.32 1.62
C TYR A 39 -9.55 1.56 1.31
N LEU A 40 -9.21 0.61 2.16
CA LEU A 40 -8.12 -0.34 1.97
C LEU A 40 -8.71 -1.70 1.61
N TYR A 41 -8.18 -2.30 0.55
CA TYR A 41 -8.53 -3.67 0.21
C TYR A 41 -7.67 -4.63 1.04
N GLN A 42 -8.26 -5.72 1.52
CA GLN A 42 -7.54 -6.73 2.29
C GLN A 42 -6.28 -7.22 1.56
N GLY A 43 -5.14 -7.23 2.26
CA GLY A 43 -3.83 -7.54 1.70
C GLY A 43 -3.08 -6.34 1.10
N GLN A 44 -3.73 -5.20 0.92
CA GLN A 44 -3.05 -3.96 0.55
C GLN A 44 -2.09 -3.50 1.65
N GLU A 45 -2.48 -3.69 2.91
CA GLU A 45 -1.64 -3.42 4.09
C GLU A 45 -0.39 -4.31 4.17
N LEU A 46 -0.41 -5.45 3.49
CA LEU A 46 0.72 -6.37 3.36
C LEU A 46 1.54 -6.13 2.10
N GLY A 47 1.08 -5.26 1.19
CA GLY A 47 1.72 -5.05 -0.10
C GLY A 47 1.72 -6.30 -0.98
N LEU A 48 0.66 -7.11 -0.92
CA LEU A 48 0.57 -8.34 -1.68
C LEU A 48 0.60 -8.09 -3.18
N PRO A 49 1.44 -8.82 -3.96
CA PRO A 49 1.38 -8.78 -5.41
C PRO A 49 0.17 -9.57 -5.95
N GLU A 50 -0.13 -9.40 -7.22
CA GLU A 50 -1.08 -10.25 -7.94
C GLU A 50 -0.54 -11.67 -8.03
N VAL A 51 -1.45 -12.66 -7.96
CA VAL A 51 -1.10 -14.07 -8.14
C VAL A 51 -1.53 -14.53 -9.53
N ASP A 52 -0.61 -15.16 -10.26
CA ASP A 52 -1.00 -15.88 -11.47
C ASP A 52 -1.63 -17.23 -11.06
N VAL A 53 -2.95 -17.25 -10.99
CA VAL A 53 -3.70 -18.46 -10.64
C VAL A 53 -3.72 -19.39 -11.84
N PRO A 54 -3.24 -20.64 -11.69
CA PRO A 54 -3.23 -21.63 -12.77
C PRO A 54 -4.64 -21.83 -13.35
N PRO A 55 -4.79 -22.02 -14.68
CA PRO A 55 -6.10 -22.12 -15.34
C PRO A 55 -7.06 -23.11 -14.70
N GLN A 56 -6.54 -24.28 -14.26
CA GLN A 56 -7.34 -25.33 -13.62
C GLN A 56 -7.82 -24.98 -12.21
N ALA A 57 -7.25 -23.95 -11.58
CA ALA A 57 -7.63 -23.49 -10.24
C ALA A 57 -8.46 -22.21 -10.27
N ARG A 58 -8.71 -21.64 -11.44
CA ARG A 58 -9.50 -20.39 -11.58
C ARG A 58 -10.96 -20.63 -11.27
N GLN A 59 -11.54 -19.70 -10.53
CA GLN A 59 -12.92 -19.77 -10.07
C GLN A 59 -13.78 -18.62 -10.61
N ASP A 60 -13.16 -17.54 -11.10
CA ASP A 60 -13.87 -16.39 -11.64
C ASP A 60 -14.58 -16.73 -12.95
N PRO A 61 -15.93 -16.64 -13.02
CA PRO A 61 -16.68 -16.89 -14.26
C PRO A 61 -16.29 -15.96 -15.42
N ALA A 62 -15.67 -14.83 -15.15
CA ALA A 62 -15.19 -13.92 -16.19
C ALA A 62 -14.12 -14.56 -17.08
N TRP A 63 -13.33 -15.51 -16.53
CA TRP A 63 -12.32 -16.23 -17.27
C TRP A 63 -12.84 -16.91 -18.52
N SER A 64 -13.97 -17.63 -18.42
CA SER A 64 -14.56 -18.34 -19.57
C SER A 64 -15.15 -17.42 -20.63
N ARG A 65 -15.46 -16.16 -20.28
CA ARG A 65 -16.08 -15.18 -21.18
C ARG A 65 -15.10 -14.23 -21.83
N SER A 66 -14.06 -13.80 -21.11
CA SER A 66 -13.15 -12.73 -21.57
C SER A 66 -11.67 -13.14 -21.58
N GLY A 67 -11.33 -14.33 -21.09
CA GLY A 67 -9.93 -14.73 -20.89
C GLY A 67 -9.24 -14.02 -19.75
N MET A 68 -9.93 -13.15 -19.00
CA MET A 68 -9.39 -12.45 -17.83
C MET A 68 -9.99 -13.01 -16.55
N SER A 69 -9.17 -13.20 -15.53
CA SER A 69 -9.59 -13.65 -14.21
C SER A 69 -9.19 -12.61 -13.16
N ARG A 70 -10.08 -12.38 -12.20
CA ARG A 70 -9.82 -11.55 -11.01
C ARG A 70 -9.37 -12.37 -9.81
N ASP A 71 -9.15 -13.68 -9.99
CA ASP A 71 -8.80 -14.59 -8.90
C ASP A 71 -7.47 -14.22 -8.23
N GLY A 72 -6.54 -13.66 -9.01
CA GLY A 72 -5.21 -13.32 -8.51
C GLY A 72 -5.19 -12.32 -7.37
N CYS A 73 -6.13 -11.38 -7.33
CA CYS A 73 -6.27 -10.44 -6.22
C CYS A 73 -7.14 -10.98 -5.06
N ARG A 74 -7.74 -12.17 -5.20
CA ARG A 74 -8.70 -12.76 -4.24
C ARG A 74 -8.16 -13.95 -3.47
N VAL A 75 -6.90 -14.33 -3.68
CA VAL A 75 -6.26 -15.43 -2.96
C VAL A 75 -6.25 -15.17 -1.45
N PRO A 76 -6.29 -16.24 -0.62
CA PRO A 76 -6.29 -16.11 0.82
C PRO A 76 -5.11 -15.31 1.38
N LEU A 77 -5.35 -14.53 2.45
CA LEU A 77 -4.31 -13.74 3.10
C LEU A 77 -3.33 -14.63 3.89
N PRO A 78 -2.03 -14.37 3.82
CA PRO A 78 -1.05 -15.07 4.63
C PRO A 78 -0.99 -14.48 6.05
N TRP A 79 -1.23 -15.31 7.05
CA TRP A 79 -1.16 -14.94 8.46
C TRP A 79 0.14 -15.42 9.10
N ARG A 80 0.61 -16.61 8.72
CA ARG A 80 1.77 -17.28 9.30
C ARG A 80 2.88 -17.49 8.28
N ARG A 81 4.12 -17.49 8.77
CA ARG A 81 5.31 -17.68 7.96
C ARG A 81 5.49 -19.11 7.48
N ASP A 82 5.05 -20.09 8.26
CA ASP A 82 5.37 -21.53 8.08
C ASP A 82 4.65 -22.21 6.91
N GLY A 83 3.76 -21.52 6.22
CA GLY A 83 3.02 -22.08 5.07
C GLY A 83 1.92 -23.10 5.46
N ALA A 84 1.90 -23.58 6.70
CA ALA A 84 0.90 -24.56 7.14
C ALA A 84 -0.52 -23.96 7.09
N GLY A 85 -1.51 -24.77 6.72
CA GLY A 85 -2.89 -24.31 6.62
C GLY A 85 -3.05 -23.11 5.68
N ALA A 86 -2.41 -23.12 4.52
CA ALA A 86 -2.37 -21.99 3.60
C ALA A 86 -1.86 -20.69 4.26
N CYS A 87 -0.69 -20.74 4.87
CA CYS A 87 -0.09 -19.67 5.66
C CYS A 87 -0.99 -19.22 6.83
N GLY A 88 -1.63 -20.16 7.50
CA GLY A 88 -2.48 -19.88 8.65
C GLY A 88 -3.87 -19.35 8.31
N PHE A 89 -4.27 -19.33 7.04
CA PHE A 89 -5.62 -18.92 6.64
C PHE A 89 -6.69 -19.92 7.09
N SER A 90 -6.36 -21.20 7.07
CA SER A 90 -7.25 -22.27 7.50
C SER A 90 -6.61 -23.13 8.60
N PRO A 91 -7.37 -23.67 9.55
CA PRO A 91 -6.85 -24.63 10.50
C PRO A 91 -6.43 -25.93 9.78
N VAL A 92 -5.39 -26.60 10.28
CA VAL A 92 -4.91 -27.89 9.78
C VAL A 92 -5.63 -29.04 10.51
N PRO A 93 -6.03 -30.12 9.83
CA PRO A 93 -6.02 -30.42 8.39
C PRO A 93 -7.31 -29.95 7.71
N ALA A 94 -7.38 -28.76 7.27
CA ALA A 94 -8.55 -28.22 6.58
C ALA A 94 -8.62 -28.65 5.12
N ARG A 95 -9.78 -28.42 4.51
CA ARG A 95 -9.92 -28.48 3.07
C ARG A 95 -9.00 -27.45 2.43
N PRO A 96 -8.45 -27.72 1.22
CA PRO A 96 -7.73 -26.73 0.47
C PRO A 96 -8.56 -25.42 0.37
N PRO A 97 -7.91 -24.24 0.42
CA PRO A 97 -8.63 -22.99 0.22
C PRO A 97 -9.21 -22.93 -1.20
N TRP A 98 -10.23 -22.11 -1.39
CA TRP A 98 -10.92 -21.91 -2.67
C TRP A 98 -9.97 -21.54 -3.81
N LEU A 99 -8.95 -20.73 -3.52
CA LEU A 99 -7.87 -20.38 -4.44
C LEU A 99 -6.53 -20.79 -3.83
N PRO A 100 -5.55 -21.21 -4.64
CA PRO A 100 -4.25 -21.62 -4.15
C PRO A 100 -3.45 -20.47 -3.57
N VAL A 101 -2.77 -20.71 -2.46
CA VAL A 101 -1.82 -19.76 -1.86
C VAL A 101 -0.43 -20.05 -2.42
N PRO A 102 0.29 -19.05 -2.96
CA PRO A 102 1.65 -19.25 -3.48
C PRO A 102 2.63 -19.72 -2.39
N ALA A 103 3.57 -20.60 -2.75
CA ALA A 103 4.52 -21.18 -1.81
C ALA A 103 5.39 -20.16 -1.06
N GLY A 104 5.69 -19.02 -1.67
CA GLY A 104 6.53 -17.96 -1.07
C GLY A 104 5.78 -16.96 -0.17
N TRP A 105 4.46 -17.10 0.02
CA TRP A 105 3.65 -16.09 0.67
C TRP A 105 3.83 -15.97 2.18
N GLY A 106 4.47 -16.92 2.83
CA GLY A 106 4.91 -16.78 4.22
C GLY A 106 5.79 -15.55 4.45
N GLY A 107 6.56 -15.11 3.44
CA GLY A 107 7.35 -13.87 3.49
C GLY A 107 6.50 -12.59 3.54
N TYR A 108 5.27 -12.64 3.02
CA TYR A 108 4.30 -11.54 3.10
C TYR A 108 3.36 -11.64 4.30
N SER A 109 3.48 -12.68 5.11
CA SER A 109 2.55 -12.94 6.22
C SER A 109 2.52 -11.83 7.25
N VAL A 110 1.38 -11.71 7.93
CA VAL A 110 1.23 -10.79 9.07
C VAL A 110 2.33 -11.05 10.11
N GLU A 111 2.60 -12.33 10.45
CA GLU A 111 3.65 -12.71 11.40
C GLU A 111 5.03 -12.19 10.97
N THR A 112 5.40 -12.36 9.69
CA THR A 112 6.70 -11.87 9.18
C THR A 112 6.78 -10.34 9.21
N GLN A 113 5.73 -9.67 8.76
CA GLN A 113 5.71 -8.22 8.67
C GLN A 113 5.52 -7.51 10.02
N ASP A 114 4.90 -8.17 10.97
CA ASP A 114 4.75 -7.63 12.33
C ASP A 114 6.09 -7.50 13.04
N ALA A 115 7.02 -8.40 12.76
CA ALA A 115 8.38 -8.39 13.29
C ALA A 115 9.34 -7.43 12.56
N ASP A 116 8.97 -6.90 11.39
CA ASP A 116 9.81 -6.01 10.58
C ASP A 116 9.32 -4.56 10.63
N PRO A 117 10.02 -3.64 11.34
CA PRO A 117 9.63 -2.23 11.41
C PRO A 117 9.57 -1.52 10.05
N ALA A 118 10.28 -2.02 9.04
CA ALA A 118 10.30 -1.45 7.69
C ALA A 118 9.21 -2.00 6.78
N SER A 119 8.39 -2.95 7.25
CA SER A 119 7.36 -3.62 6.47
C SER A 119 6.23 -2.69 6.00
N THR A 120 5.47 -3.14 5.01
CA THR A 120 4.28 -2.41 4.55
C THR A 120 3.18 -2.41 5.60
N LEU A 121 3.05 -3.47 6.38
CA LEU A 121 2.10 -3.55 7.49
C LEU A 121 2.38 -2.47 8.55
N GLN A 122 3.64 -2.31 8.95
CA GLN A 122 4.02 -1.30 9.94
C GLN A 122 3.86 0.12 9.39
N LEU A 123 4.16 0.35 8.11
CA LEU A 123 3.86 1.61 7.44
C LEU A 123 2.36 1.92 7.48
N CYS A 124 1.51 0.95 7.13
CA CYS A 124 0.05 1.10 7.13
C CYS A 124 -0.47 1.44 8.54
N ARG A 125 -0.03 0.72 9.56
CA ARG A 125 -0.40 0.98 10.96
C ARG A 125 0.04 2.37 11.41
N ALA A 126 1.27 2.75 11.10
CA ALA A 126 1.79 4.08 11.43
C ALA A 126 0.98 5.19 10.75
N ALA A 127 0.67 5.02 9.46
CA ALA A 127 -0.13 6.00 8.70
C ALA A 127 -1.55 6.16 9.28
N LEU A 128 -2.22 5.05 9.62
CA LEU A 128 -3.54 5.08 10.25
C LEU A 128 -3.49 5.75 11.64
N ALA A 129 -2.46 5.45 12.44
CA ALA A 129 -2.28 6.04 13.76
C ALA A 129 -2.02 7.56 13.66
N VAL A 130 -1.14 7.99 12.76
CA VAL A 130 -0.86 9.42 12.53
C VAL A 130 -2.12 10.12 12.02
N ARG A 131 -2.80 9.56 11.01
CA ARG A 131 -4.05 10.12 10.47
C ARG A 131 -5.09 10.31 11.59
N ARG A 132 -5.33 9.27 12.40
CA ARG A 132 -6.27 9.32 13.53
C ARG A 132 -5.90 10.40 14.53
N ARG A 133 -4.62 10.50 14.90
CA ARG A 133 -4.12 11.52 15.83
C ARG A 133 -4.39 12.92 15.30
N LEU A 134 -4.01 13.20 14.03
CA LEU A 134 -4.22 14.52 13.43
C LEU A 134 -5.70 14.92 13.37
N HIS A 135 -6.61 13.97 13.17
CA HIS A 135 -8.04 14.22 13.25
C HIS A 135 -8.53 14.49 14.69
N LEU A 136 -8.07 13.73 15.67
CA LEU A 136 -8.45 13.93 17.08
C LEU A 136 -7.94 15.27 17.61
N GLU A 137 -6.75 15.67 17.23
CA GLU A 137 -6.13 16.95 17.57
C GLU A 137 -6.69 18.12 16.74
N ARG A 138 -7.62 17.86 15.82
CA ARG A 138 -8.21 18.84 14.88
C ARG A 138 -7.18 19.57 14.01
N VAL A 139 -6.02 18.97 13.81
CA VAL A 139 -5.02 19.46 12.84
C VAL A 139 -5.50 19.21 11.42
N LEU A 140 -6.25 18.11 11.22
CA LEU A 140 -6.93 17.77 9.96
C LEU A 140 -8.42 17.55 10.22
N THR A 141 -9.25 18.07 9.31
CA THR A 141 -10.70 17.87 9.32
C THR A 141 -11.16 17.25 7.99
N ALA A 142 -12.40 16.78 7.92
CA ALA A 142 -12.96 16.24 6.68
C ALA A 142 -13.11 17.30 5.58
N ASP A 143 -13.31 18.56 5.99
CA ASP A 143 -13.64 19.69 5.11
C ASP A 143 -12.42 20.53 4.75
N ASP A 144 -11.21 20.12 5.16
CA ASP A 144 -10.00 20.85 4.80
C ASP A 144 -9.85 20.95 3.27
N PRO A 145 -9.59 22.13 2.75
CA PRO A 145 -9.31 22.31 1.33
C PRO A 145 -8.00 21.59 0.96
N VAL A 146 -7.93 21.07 -0.25
CA VAL A 146 -6.71 20.49 -0.83
C VAL A 146 -6.23 21.36 -1.96
N ALA A 147 -5.05 21.91 -1.81
CA ALA A 147 -4.33 22.59 -2.87
C ALA A 147 -3.27 21.66 -3.47
N TRP A 148 -3.37 21.36 -4.74
CA TRP A 148 -2.36 20.61 -5.47
C TRP A 148 -1.27 21.54 -5.95
N ILE A 149 -0.02 21.18 -5.71
CA ILE A 149 1.16 21.95 -6.06
C ILE A 149 2.02 21.06 -6.96
N ASP A 150 2.09 21.42 -8.24
CA ASP A 150 3.10 20.85 -9.13
C ASP A 150 4.45 21.46 -8.78
N GLY A 151 5.32 20.63 -8.26
CA GLY A 151 6.68 21.07 -7.87
C GLY A 151 7.71 21.01 -8.98
N GLY A 152 7.32 20.61 -10.21
CA GLY A 152 8.25 20.26 -11.28
C GLY A 152 9.07 19.00 -10.96
N ASP A 153 9.91 18.57 -11.88
CA ASP A 153 10.87 17.46 -11.72
C ASP A 153 10.27 16.16 -11.12
N GLY A 154 8.99 15.87 -11.42
CA GLY A 154 8.30 14.68 -10.94
C GLY A 154 7.86 14.76 -9.47
N ARG A 155 7.85 15.95 -8.88
CA ARG A 155 7.28 16.19 -7.55
C ARG A 155 5.83 16.65 -7.65
N LEU A 156 4.92 15.94 -7.01
CA LEU A 156 3.56 16.39 -6.76
C LEU A 156 3.35 16.56 -5.26
N ALA A 157 2.79 17.68 -4.84
CA ALA A 157 2.43 17.89 -3.46
C ALA A 157 0.94 18.22 -3.32
N ALA A 158 0.33 17.78 -2.24
CA ALA A 158 -1.01 18.14 -1.82
C ALA A 158 -0.92 18.81 -0.45
N GLN A 159 -1.20 20.11 -0.39
CA GLN A 159 -1.35 20.82 0.87
C GLN A 159 -2.82 20.67 1.32
N ARG A 160 -3.01 20.18 2.54
CA ARG A 160 -4.31 20.00 3.14
C ARG A 160 -4.43 20.88 4.39
N GLY A 161 -5.39 21.79 4.37
CA GLY A 161 -5.46 22.84 5.37
C GLY A 161 -4.20 23.71 5.37
N GLU A 162 -3.86 24.28 6.51
CA GLU A 162 -2.72 25.22 6.62
C GLU A 162 -1.38 24.51 6.92
N SER A 163 -1.42 23.35 7.56
CA SER A 163 -0.22 22.77 8.18
C SER A 163 0.23 21.42 7.61
N PHE A 164 -0.64 20.65 6.96
CA PHE A 164 -0.28 19.31 6.49
C PHE A 164 0.08 19.31 5.00
N THR A 165 1.18 18.65 4.66
CA THR A 165 1.62 18.47 3.27
C THR A 165 1.91 17.00 3.00
N LEU A 166 1.25 16.45 1.99
CA LEU A 166 1.61 15.19 1.34
C LEU A 166 2.53 15.49 0.16
N VAL A 167 3.65 14.80 0.05
CA VAL A 167 4.59 14.90 -1.10
C VAL A 167 4.73 13.54 -1.76
N LEU A 168 4.71 13.52 -3.08
CA LEU A 168 4.92 12.35 -3.93
C LEU A 168 6.12 12.60 -4.83
N ALA A 169 7.07 11.68 -4.86
CA ALA A 169 8.19 11.65 -5.80
C ALA A 169 7.86 10.66 -6.93
N MET A 170 7.38 11.18 -8.05
CA MET A 170 6.87 10.39 -9.19
C MET A 170 7.85 10.34 -10.36
N GLY A 171 8.92 11.14 -10.33
CA GLY A 171 9.99 11.15 -11.33
C GLY A 171 11.08 10.13 -11.04
N ASP A 172 12.15 10.19 -11.82
CA ASP A 172 13.30 9.28 -11.70
C ASP A 172 14.45 9.84 -10.82
N THR A 173 14.29 11.07 -10.31
CA THR A 173 15.29 11.75 -9.46
C THR A 173 14.72 12.06 -8.08
N PRO A 174 15.56 12.08 -7.01
CA PRO A 174 15.13 12.46 -5.68
C PRO A 174 14.65 13.92 -5.63
N VAL A 175 13.50 14.17 -5.00
CA VAL A 175 12.91 15.50 -4.88
C VAL A 175 13.16 16.08 -3.48
N ARG A 176 13.36 17.40 -3.40
CA ARG A 176 13.54 18.09 -2.11
C ARG A 176 12.19 18.16 -1.38
N LEU A 177 12.21 17.81 -0.09
CA LEU A 177 11.04 18.01 0.77
C LEU A 177 10.85 19.51 1.06
N PRO A 178 9.59 20.00 1.13
CA PRO A 178 9.32 21.34 1.61
C PRO A 178 9.65 21.46 3.11
N GLU A 179 9.68 22.69 3.62
CA GLU A 179 9.86 22.95 5.05
C GLU A 179 8.73 22.30 5.88
N GLY A 180 9.11 21.73 7.01
CA GLY A 180 8.17 21.07 7.91
C GLY A 180 8.80 19.87 8.61
N ARG A 181 8.15 19.43 9.68
CA ARG A 181 8.54 18.23 10.41
C ARG A 181 8.04 16.99 9.68
N LEU A 182 8.95 16.10 9.29
CA LEU A 182 8.59 14.81 8.71
C LEU A 182 7.80 13.99 9.74
N LEU A 183 6.59 13.58 9.35
CA LEU A 183 5.74 12.70 10.16
C LEU A 183 5.93 11.23 9.79
N LEU A 184 5.97 10.96 8.49
CA LEU A 184 6.04 9.61 7.95
C LEU A 184 6.53 9.64 6.49
N ALA A 185 7.25 8.61 6.06
CA ALA A 185 7.62 8.39 4.68
C ALA A 185 7.44 6.92 4.29
N SER A 186 7.11 6.66 3.02
CA SER A 186 6.90 5.31 2.50
C SER A 186 8.20 4.53 2.24
N GLY A 187 9.33 5.22 2.28
CA GLY A 187 10.69 4.71 2.14
C GLY A 187 11.69 5.64 2.82
N PRO A 188 12.97 5.29 2.86
CA PRO A 188 13.99 6.08 3.52
C PRO A 188 14.17 7.44 2.83
N VAL A 189 14.21 8.51 3.61
CA VAL A 189 14.58 9.84 3.14
C VAL A 189 16.11 9.94 3.18
N THR A 190 16.74 10.60 2.19
CA THR A 190 18.19 10.77 2.14
C THR A 190 18.69 11.68 3.27
N ASN A 191 19.97 11.60 3.60
CA ASN A 191 20.61 12.48 4.60
C ASN A 191 20.51 13.97 4.25
N GLU A 192 20.33 14.29 2.95
CA GLU A 192 20.14 15.66 2.45
C GLU A 192 18.67 16.13 2.52
N GLY A 193 17.77 15.33 3.12
CA GLY A 193 16.35 15.67 3.18
C GLY A 193 15.61 15.53 1.84
N ARG A 194 16.08 14.66 0.94
CA ARG A 194 15.41 14.39 -0.33
C ARG A 194 14.59 13.11 -0.25
N LEU A 195 13.45 13.13 -0.89
CA LEU A 195 12.55 11.99 -1.05
C LEU A 195 12.94 11.22 -2.31
N PRO A 196 13.34 9.95 -2.22
CA PRO A 196 13.71 9.14 -3.37
C PRO A 196 12.55 8.93 -4.35
N PRO A 197 12.83 8.57 -5.61
CA PRO A 197 11.80 8.15 -6.56
C PRO A 197 10.85 7.10 -6.01
N ASP A 198 9.63 7.09 -6.54
CA ASP A 198 8.59 6.12 -6.21
C ASP A 198 8.22 6.10 -4.69
N THR A 199 8.38 7.23 -3.99
CA THR A 199 8.08 7.36 -2.56
C THR A 199 7.14 8.52 -2.25
N ALA A 200 6.54 8.47 -1.06
CA ALA A 200 5.67 9.53 -0.52
C ALA A 200 6.10 9.91 0.90
N ALA A 201 5.81 11.14 1.30
CA ALA A 201 6.06 11.65 2.64
C ALA A 201 4.92 12.54 3.14
N TRP A 202 4.70 12.54 4.45
CA TRP A 202 3.81 13.47 5.16
C TRP A 202 4.64 14.40 6.01
N LEU A 203 4.35 15.69 5.91
CA LEU A 203 4.99 16.74 6.69
C LEU A 203 3.95 17.57 7.43
N LEU A 204 4.36 18.14 8.54
CA LEU A 204 3.58 19.09 9.33
C LEU A 204 4.41 20.37 9.53
N ARG A 205 3.81 21.51 9.23
CA ARG A 205 4.35 22.86 9.53
C ARG A 205 4.01 23.28 10.94
#